data_8547b48793806bb4743ce1a16642b54e
#
_entry.id   8547b48793806bb4743ce1a16642b54e
#
_cell.length_a   1.000
_cell.length_b   1.000
_cell.length_c   1.000
_cell.angle_alpha   90.00
_cell.angle_beta   90.00
_cell.angle_gamma   90.00
#
_symmetry.space_group_name_H-M   'P 1'
#
loop_
_entity.id
_entity.type
_entity.pdbx_description
1 polymer ?
#
loop_
_entity_poly.entity_id
_entity_poly.type
_entity_poly.pdbx_seq_one_letter_code
_entity_poly.pdbx_strand_id
1 'polypeptide(L)'
;MPPQGALRRGGPMDRPVEDFSLIETLRYEPEAGFVRLRLHLARLQRSARRLGFSAPQNVLGKLEQAVAGATTPLRVRLTLDRHGQTEVTTAPFTPLPPDTVWRVRIAATRLDSADKLLRVKTTHRGVYEAARAEYRADEADEVLLLNEKDEVCEGTITSIFLEDGPETLRTPPISAGLLAGVLRTELICQRKTRVGRIRLDDLKDRTLYVGNSLRGLIRAQLLWN
;
A
#
# COMPACT_ATOMS: atom_id res chain seq x y z
N MET A 1 -34.41 7.03 -55.94
CA MET A 1 -33.15 6.90 -55.16
C MET A 1 -33.39 7.45 -53.78
N PRO A 2 -33.40 6.62 -52.72
CA PRO A 2 -33.42 7.13 -51.34
C PRO A 2 -32.01 7.41 -50.87
N PRO A 3 -31.78 8.36 -49.94
CA PRO A 3 -30.46 8.71 -49.44
C PRO A 3 -29.90 7.70 -48.44
N GLN A 4 -28.65 7.42 -48.57
CA GLN A 4 -27.85 6.51 -47.70
C GLN A 4 -27.76 7.03 -46.27
N GLY A 5 -28.15 6.21 -45.31
CA GLY A 5 -28.01 6.48 -43.91
C GLY A 5 -26.54 6.48 -43.48
N ALA A 6 -26.10 7.56 -42.86
CA ALA A 6 -24.79 7.70 -42.24
C ALA A 6 -24.72 6.79 -40.99
N LEU A 7 -23.84 5.81 -41.04
CA LEU A 7 -23.41 5.00 -39.88
C LEU A 7 -22.76 5.93 -38.83
N ARG A 8 -23.45 6.15 -37.73
CA ARG A 8 -22.85 6.76 -36.53
C ARG A 8 -21.77 5.82 -36.00
N ARG A 9 -20.53 6.24 -36.10
CA ARG A 9 -19.41 5.59 -35.40
C ARG A 9 -19.67 5.73 -33.91
N GLY A 10 -19.88 4.61 -33.21
CA GLY A 10 -19.90 4.56 -31.76
C GLY A 10 -18.57 5.08 -31.21
N GLY A 11 -18.65 6.13 -30.40
CA GLY A 11 -17.51 6.60 -29.61
C GLY A 11 -17.06 5.52 -28.62
N PRO A 12 -15.87 5.64 -28.02
CA PRO A 12 -15.39 4.68 -27.05
C PRO A 12 -16.43 4.54 -25.95
N MET A 13 -16.89 3.29 -25.70
CA MET A 13 -17.78 2.98 -24.59
C MET A 13 -17.11 3.47 -23.31
N ASP A 14 -17.76 4.42 -22.67
CA ASP A 14 -17.43 4.89 -21.32
C ASP A 14 -17.49 3.67 -20.41
N ARG A 15 -16.33 3.10 -20.07
CA ARG A 15 -16.28 2.08 -19.01
C ARG A 15 -16.76 2.77 -17.76
N PRO A 16 -17.72 2.19 -17.02
CA PRO A 16 -18.14 2.77 -15.75
C PRO A 16 -16.88 3.02 -14.92
N VAL A 17 -16.66 4.27 -14.55
CA VAL A 17 -15.56 4.64 -13.66
C VAL A 17 -15.82 3.89 -12.36
N GLU A 18 -15.06 2.83 -12.12
CA GLU A 18 -15.17 2.07 -10.88
C GLU A 18 -15.12 3.05 -9.71
N ASP A 19 -16.18 3.01 -8.90
CA ASP A 19 -16.29 3.88 -7.73
C ASP A 19 -15.36 3.33 -6.65
N PHE A 20 -14.23 3.99 -6.45
CA PHE A 20 -13.26 3.62 -5.43
C PHE A 20 -12.88 4.82 -4.56
N SER A 21 -12.48 4.55 -3.35
CA SER A 21 -11.99 5.55 -2.40
C SER A 21 -10.48 5.45 -2.19
N LEU A 22 -9.86 6.57 -1.85
CA LEU A 22 -8.51 6.60 -1.29
C LEU A 22 -8.55 6.09 0.15
N ILE A 23 -7.47 5.42 0.58
CA ILE A 23 -7.37 4.85 1.91
C ILE A 23 -6.10 5.32 2.60
N GLU A 24 -6.21 5.63 3.88
CA GLU A 24 -5.07 5.64 4.80
C GLU A 24 -5.34 4.68 5.96
N THR A 25 -4.26 4.08 6.47
CA THR A 25 -4.32 3.20 7.64
C THR A 25 -3.23 3.65 8.59
N LEU A 26 -3.64 4.27 9.68
CA LEU A 26 -2.76 4.87 10.67
C LEU A 26 -2.73 4.02 11.94
N ARG A 27 -1.64 4.13 12.67
CA ARG A 27 -1.54 3.67 14.05
C ARG A 27 -1.73 4.87 14.97
N TYR A 28 -2.56 4.71 15.97
CA TYR A 28 -2.71 5.66 17.07
C TYR A 28 -2.20 5.03 18.37
N GLU A 29 -1.40 5.78 19.10
CA GLU A 29 -0.92 5.46 20.44
C GLU A 29 -1.46 6.50 21.41
N PRO A 30 -2.07 6.10 22.53
CA PRO A 30 -2.68 7.05 23.47
C PRO A 30 -1.72 8.15 23.96
N GLU A 31 -0.45 7.78 24.22
CA GLU A 31 0.55 8.71 24.75
C GLU A 31 1.30 9.51 23.66
N ALA A 32 1.42 8.95 22.44
CA ALA A 32 2.21 9.53 21.36
C ALA A 32 1.38 10.11 20.21
N GLY A 33 0.07 9.83 20.17
CA GLY A 33 -0.82 10.25 19.10
C GLY A 33 -0.68 9.41 17.82
N PHE A 34 -1.00 10.01 16.69
CA PHE A 34 -0.94 9.33 15.40
C PHE A 34 0.49 9.16 14.90
N VAL A 35 0.89 7.92 14.69
CA VAL A 35 2.21 7.59 14.13
C VAL A 35 2.27 8.03 12.65
N ARG A 36 3.27 8.84 12.30
CA ARG A 36 3.53 9.33 10.92
C ARG A 36 2.38 10.13 10.30
N LEU A 37 1.55 10.79 11.09
CA LEU A 37 0.36 11.51 10.61
C LEU A 37 0.65 12.40 9.41
N ARG A 38 1.70 13.23 9.49
CA ARG A 38 2.08 14.16 8.42
C ARG A 38 2.34 13.45 7.08
N LEU A 39 2.98 12.29 7.09
CA LEU A 39 3.26 11.52 5.88
C LEU A 39 1.98 10.90 5.29
N HIS A 40 1.08 10.41 6.14
CA HIS A 40 -0.23 9.91 5.72
C HIS A 40 -1.07 11.00 5.05
N LEU A 41 -1.22 12.16 5.69
CA LEU A 41 -1.98 13.27 5.13
C LEU A 41 -1.37 13.81 3.84
N ALA A 42 -0.04 13.90 3.76
CA ALA A 42 0.65 14.31 2.55
C ALA A 42 0.44 13.31 1.40
N ARG A 43 0.41 12.00 1.67
CA ARG A 43 0.10 10.97 0.66
C ARG A 43 -1.34 11.07 0.19
N LEU A 44 -2.30 11.19 1.11
CA LEU A 44 -3.71 11.36 0.80
C LEU A 44 -3.94 12.56 -0.14
N GLN A 45 -3.39 13.71 0.23
CA GLN A 45 -3.52 14.94 -0.57
C GLN A 45 -2.90 14.82 -1.97
N ARG A 46 -1.71 14.21 -2.08
CA ARG A 46 -1.08 13.96 -3.38
C ARG A 46 -1.92 13.03 -4.24
N SER A 47 -2.47 11.97 -3.64
CA SER A 47 -3.32 11.00 -4.33
C SER A 47 -4.62 11.65 -4.80
N ALA A 48 -5.28 12.42 -3.95
CA ALA A 48 -6.51 13.15 -4.29
C ALA A 48 -6.28 14.10 -5.47
N ARG A 49 -5.24 14.93 -5.41
CA ARG A 49 -4.89 15.85 -6.52
C ARG A 49 -4.58 15.10 -7.82
N ARG A 50 -3.82 14.00 -7.74
CA ARG A 50 -3.44 13.21 -8.91
C ARG A 50 -4.62 12.58 -9.62
N LEU A 51 -5.65 12.18 -8.88
CA LEU A 51 -6.85 11.51 -9.39
C LEU A 51 -8.04 12.45 -9.60
N GLY A 52 -7.88 13.76 -9.35
CA GLY A 52 -8.95 14.73 -9.48
C GLY A 52 -10.07 14.60 -8.45
N PHE A 53 -9.76 14.05 -7.29
CA PHE A 53 -10.68 13.99 -6.16
C PHE A 53 -10.81 15.38 -5.53
N SER A 54 -11.99 15.70 -5.02
CA SER A 54 -12.19 16.91 -4.22
C SER A 54 -11.29 16.89 -2.97
N ALA A 55 -10.88 18.07 -2.51
CA ALA A 55 -10.03 18.18 -1.33
C ALA A 55 -10.75 17.61 -0.08
N PRO A 56 -10.08 16.78 0.72
CA PRO A 56 -10.67 16.25 1.94
C PRO A 56 -10.95 17.36 2.95
N GLN A 57 -12.14 17.33 3.56
CA GLN A 57 -12.57 18.33 4.53
C GLN A 57 -12.43 17.81 5.94
N ASN A 58 -11.93 18.67 6.84
CA ASN A 58 -11.83 18.42 8.30
C ASN A 58 -11.26 17.06 8.70
N VAL A 59 -10.23 16.58 7.98
CA VAL A 59 -9.63 15.25 8.24
C VAL A 59 -9.08 15.15 9.67
N LEU A 60 -8.37 16.19 10.14
CA LEU A 60 -7.79 16.19 11.49
C LEU A 60 -8.87 16.09 12.56
N GLY A 61 -9.90 16.94 12.51
CA GLY A 61 -10.98 16.88 13.49
C GLY A 61 -11.71 15.54 13.53
N LYS A 62 -11.91 14.91 12.35
CA LYS A 62 -12.50 13.55 12.29
C LYS A 62 -11.59 12.47 12.87
N LEU A 63 -10.29 12.56 12.63
CA LEU A 63 -9.30 11.64 13.20
C LEU A 63 -9.25 11.79 14.72
N GLU A 64 -9.15 13.01 15.23
CA GLU A 64 -9.15 13.31 16.67
C GLU A 64 -10.42 12.83 17.36
N GLN A 65 -11.58 13.10 16.77
CA GLN A 65 -12.86 12.62 17.27
C GLN A 65 -12.94 11.09 17.34
N ALA A 66 -12.41 10.40 16.31
CA ALA A 66 -12.47 8.94 16.24
C ALA A 66 -11.60 8.23 17.29
N VAL A 67 -10.61 8.91 17.86
CA VAL A 67 -9.72 8.35 18.90
C VAL A 67 -9.93 8.98 20.27
N ALA A 68 -10.93 9.88 20.41
CA ALA A 68 -11.22 10.54 21.67
C ALA A 68 -11.52 9.50 22.77
N GLY A 69 -10.82 9.62 23.92
CA GLY A 69 -10.96 8.69 25.04
C GLY A 69 -10.33 7.32 24.87
N ALA A 70 -9.60 7.07 23.76
CA ALA A 70 -8.90 5.80 23.56
C ALA A 70 -7.74 5.66 24.56
N THR A 71 -7.74 4.56 25.32
CA THR A 71 -6.71 4.21 26.31
C THR A 71 -5.75 3.12 25.83
N THR A 72 -6.01 2.56 24.67
CA THR A 72 -5.20 1.48 24.06
C THR A 72 -4.86 1.82 22.60
N PRO A 73 -3.80 1.24 22.03
CA PRO A 73 -3.45 1.46 20.64
C PRO A 73 -4.57 1.10 19.68
N LEU A 74 -4.75 1.91 18.63
CA LEU A 74 -5.78 1.72 17.64
C LEU A 74 -5.20 1.63 16.22
N ARG A 75 -5.81 0.78 15.39
CA ARG A 75 -5.76 0.87 13.95
C ARG A 75 -6.86 1.83 13.49
N VAL A 76 -6.46 2.93 12.90
CA VAL A 76 -7.38 3.95 12.38
C VAL A 76 -7.38 3.88 10.86
N ARG A 77 -8.54 3.64 10.25
CA ARG A 77 -8.74 3.63 8.80
C ARG A 77 -9.48 4.88 8.39
N LEU A 78 -8.89 5.64 7.50
CA LEU A 78 -9.49 6.81 6.85
C LEU A 78 -9.75 6.47 5.39
N THR A 79 -10.96 6.72 4.90
CA THR A 79 -11.30 6.69 3.48
C THR A 79 -11.67 8.08 2.99
N LEU A 80 -11.41 8.34 1.71
CA LEU A 80 -11.79 9.58 1.03
C LEU A 80 -12.42 9.20 -0.31
N ASP A 81 -13.66 9.61 -0.51
CA ASP A 81 -14.36 9.45 -1.77
C ASP A 81 -14.02 10.55 -2.78
N ARG A 82 -14.55 10.42 -4.00
CA ARG A 82 -14.33 11.35 -5.11
C ARG A 82 -14.84 12.77 -4.81
N HIS A 83 -15.85 12.90 -3.95
CA HIS A 83 -16.51 14.17 -3.60
C HIS A 83 -15.85 14.88 -2.40
N GLY A 84 -14.76 14.32 -1.85
CA GLY A 84 -14.07 14.90 -0.69
C GLY A 84 -14.67 14.48 0.66
N GLN A 85 -15.63 13.55 0.66
CA GLN A 85 -16.18 13.00 1.89
C GLN A 85 -15.19 12.02 2.51
N THR A 86 -14.99 12.16 3.80
CA THR A 86 -14.09 11.29 4.56
C THR A 86 -14.87 10.53 5.61
N GLU A 87 -14.52 9.25 5.76
CA GLU A 87 -14.98 8.37 6.82
C GLU A 87 -13.78 7.87 7.62
N VAL A 88 -13.92 7.79 8.95
CA VAL A 88 -12.89 7.26 9.84
C VAL A 88 -13.50 6.15 10.67
N THR A 89 -12.84 4.99 10.65
CA THR A 89 -13.19 3.84 11.49
C THR A 89 -11.97 3.41 12.31
N THR A 90 -12.22 2.88 13.50
CA THR A 90 -11.19 2.41 14.42
C THR A 90 -11.38 0.95 14.77
N ALA A 91 -10.28 0.30 15.09
CA ALA A 91 -10.28 -1.05 15.68
C ALA A 91 -9.09 -1.17 16.65
N PRO A 92 -9.19 -2.00 17.69
CA PRO A 92 -8.05 -2.31 18.55
C PRO A 92 -6.84 -2.76 17.74
N PHE A 93 -5.67 -2.33 18.16
CA PHE A 93 -4.40 -2.73 17.54
C PHE A 93 -3.46 -3.30 18.60
N THR A 94 -3.03 -4.53 18.39
CA THR A 94 -1.98 -5.16 19.21
C THR A 94 -0.69 -5.16 18.40
N PRO A 95 0.38 -4.50 18.87
CA PRO A 95 1.70 -4.61 18.29
C PRO A 95 2.16 -6.06 18.21
N LEU A 96 2.91 -6.37 17.16
CA LEU A 96 3.55 -7.69 17.05
C LEU A 96 4.65 -7.83 18.10
N PRO A 97 4.88 -9.05 18.63
CA PRO A 97 6.06 -9.34 19.45
C PRO A 97 7.36 -8.94 18.70
N PRO A 98 8.40 -8.47 19.42
CA PRO A 98 9.63 -7.96 18.79
C PRO A 98 10.30 -8.95 17.84
N ASP A 99 10.31 -10.24 18.19
CA ASP A 99 11.00 -11.31 17.45
C ASP A 99 10.10 -11.98 16.40
N THR A 100 8.97 -11.36 16.07
CA THR A 100 8.06 -11.92 15.06
C THR A 100 8.75 -12.02 13.71
N VAL A 101 8.68 -13.19 13.11
CA VAL A 101 9.12 -13.48 11.75
C VAL A 101 7.90 -13.88 10.92
N TRP A 102 7.63 -13.14 9.84
CA TRP A 102 6.55 -13.47 8.92
C TRP A 102 7.01 -14.45 7.86
N ARG A 103 6.20 -15.46 7.62
CA ARG A 103 6.36 -16.38 6.48
C ARG A 103 5.84 -15.68 5.23
N VAL A 104 6.66 -15.67 4.20
CA VAL A 104 6.35 -14.94 2.98
C VAL A 104 6.42 -15.89 1.79
N ARG A 105 5.42 -15.85 0.91
CA ARG A 105 5.37 -16.57 -0.36
C ARG A 105 5.43 -15.59 -1.53
N ILE A 106 5.70 -16.09 -2.72
CA ILE A 106 5.70 -15.30 -3.95
C ILE A 106 4.45 -15.63 -4.75
N ALA A 107 3.66 -14.61 -5.10
CA ALA A 107 2.47 -14.78 -5.93
C ALA A 107 2.80 -15.22 -7.36
N ALA A 108 1.95 -16.06 -7.94
CA ALA A 108 1.91 -16.25 -9.39
C ALA A 108 1.35 -15.01 -10.10
N THR A 109 0.41 -14.32 -9.47
CA THR A 109 -0.14 -13.03 -9.92
C THR A 109 0.99 -12.01 -10.10
N ARG A 110 0.94 -11.26 -11.22
CA ARG A 110 1.93 -10.22 -11.55
C ARG A 110 1.28 -8.84 -11.58
N LEU A 111 2.06 -7.83 -11.16
CA LEU A 111 1.71 -6.43 -11.30
C LEU A 111 2.09 -5.94 -12.70
N ASP A 112 1.29 -5.05 -13.28
CA ASP A 112 1.70 -4.28 -14.46
C ASP A 112 2.40 -2.99 -13.99
N SER A 113 3.71 -2.88 -14.22
CA SER A 113 4.48 -1.71 -13.79
C SER A 113 4.02 -0.40 -14.44
N ALA A 114 3.25 -0.47 -15.53
CA ALA A 114 2.65 0.69 -16.19
C ALA A 114 1.35 1.16 -15.53
N ASP A 115 0.71 0.31 -14.71
CA ASP A 115 -0.52 0.68 -14.01
C ASP A 115 -0.26 1.83 -13.01
N LYS A 116 -0.92 2.98 -13.28
CA LYS A 116 -0.79 4.18 -12.46
C LYS A 116 -1.53 4.06 -11.12
N LEU A 117 -2.50 3.14 -11.00
CA LEU A 117 -3.27 2.93 -9.76
C LEU A 117 -2.43 2.23 -8.68
N LEU A 118 -1.42 1.45 -9.03
CA LEU A 118 -0.47 0.87 -8.06
C LEU A 118 0.24 1.94 -7.20
N ARG A 119 0.36 3.16 -7.72
CA ARG A 119 1.05 4.28 -7.04
C ARG A 119 0.16 5.06 -6.08
N VAL A 120 -1.10 4.66 -5.93
CA VAL A 120 -2.07 5.28 -5.02
C VAL A 120 -2.74 4.22 -4.16
N LYS A 121 -3.01 4.55 -2.91
CA LYS A 121 -3.64 3.61 -1.98
C LYS A 121 -5.15 3.76 -2.06
N THR A 122 -5.81 2.77 -2.69
CA THR A 122 -7.26 2.81 -2.97
C THR A 122 -7.97 1.57 -2.46
N THR A 123 -9.31 1.59 -2.51
CA THR A 123 -10.16 0.40 -2.31
C THR A 123 -10.15 -0.53 -3.54
N HIS A 124 -9.67 -0.09 -4.69
CA HIS A 124 -9.47 -0.93 -5.87
C HIS A 124 -8.26 -1.84 -5.66
N ARG A 125 -8.49 -3.05 -5.14
CA ARG A 125 -7.44 -3.96 -4.65
C ARG A 125 -7.49 -5.35 -5.28
N GLY A 126 -8.19 -5.52 -6.39
CA GLY A 126 -8.43 -6.84 -6.99
C GLY A 126 -7.14 -7.65 -7.22
N VAL A 127 -6.07 -7.03 -7.74
CA VAL A 127 -4.79 -7.71 -7.98
C VAL A 127 -4.13 -8.19 -6.67
N TYR A 128 -4.21 -7.39 -5.59
CA TYR A 128 -3.67 -7.77 -4.27
C TYR A 128 -4.50 -8.84 -3.59
N GLU A 129 -5.82 -8.80 -3.76
CA GLU A 129 -6.74 -9.82 -3.24
C GLU A 129 -6.56 -11.14 -3.97
N ALA A 130 -6.39 -11.11 -5.29
CA ALA A 130 -6.07 -12.29 -6.09
C ALA A 130 -4.74 -12.92 -5.63
N ALA A 131 -3.68 -12.13 -5.50
CA ALA A 131 -2.39 -12.62 -5.00
C ALA A 131 -2.49 -13.19 -3.57
N ARG A 132 -3.23 -12.53 -2.68
CA ARG A 132 -3.41 -13.02 -1.31
C ARG A 132 -4.18 -14.34 -1.25
N ALA A 133 -5.14 -14.54 -2.16
CA ALA A 133 -5.94 -15.75 -2.24
C ALA A 133 -5.18 -16.98 -2.75
N GLU A 134 -3.97 -16.81 -3.31
CA GLU A 134 -3.12 -17.94 -3.75
C GLU A 134 -2.61 -18.79 -2.56
N TYR A 135 -2.63 -18.23 -1.35
CA TYR A 135 -2.14 -18.90 -0.14
C TYR A 135 -3.10 -18.71 1.03
N ARG A 136 -3.29 -19.77 1.80
CA ARG A 136 -4.08 -19.73 3.03
C ARG A 136 -3.36 -18.96 4.12
N ALA A 137 -4.07 -18.53 5.15
CA ALA A 137 -3.51 -17.76 6.26
C ALA A 137 -2.48 -18.55 7.10
N ASP A 138 -2.60 -19.89 7.13
CA ASP A 138 -1.68 -20.79 7.81
C ASP A 138 -0.42 -21.13 6.95
N GLU A 139 -0.42 -20.77 5.67
CA GLU A 139 0.71 -21.00 4.73
C GLU A 139 1.61 -19.77 4.59
N ALA A 140 1.03 -18.57 4.66
CA ALA A 140 1.78 -17.33 4.52
C ALA A 140 1.14 -16.18 5.32
N ASP A 141 1.98 -15.40 5.97
CA ASP A 141 1.57 -14.18 6.69
C ASP A 141 1.50 -12.99 5.72
N GLU A 142 2.31 -13.01 4.66
CA GLU A 142 2.30 -12.03 3.56
C GLU A 142 2.64 -12.70 2.22
N VAL A 143 2.19 -12.09 1.13
CA VAL A 143 2.48 -12.56 -0.22
C VAL A 143 3.14 -11.44 -1.02
N LEU A 144 4.32 -11.73 -1.58
CA LEU A 144 5.08 -10.79 -2.40
C LEU A 144 4.61 -10.84 -3.85
N LEU A 145 4.50 -9.68 -4.48
CA LEU A 145 4.20 -9.55 -5.89
C LEU A 145 5.44 -9.09 -6.66
N LEU A 146 5.59 -9.67 -7.84
CA LEU A 146 6.53 -9.23 -8.86
C LEU A 146 5.77 -8.54 -9.99
N ASN A 147 6.49 -7.74 -10.79
CA ASN A 147 5.93 -7.19 -12.01
C ASN A 147 6.13 -8.12 -13.22
N GLU A 148 5.72 -7.66 -14.38
CA GLU A 148 5.83 -8.36 -15.68
C GLU A 148 7.29 -8.59 -16.15
N LYS A 149 8.27 -8.03 -15.42
CA LYS A 149 9.73 -8.17 -15.67
C LYS A 149 10.41 -9.01 -14.60
N ASP A 150 9.64 -9.71 -13.77
CA ASP A 150 10.12 -10.48 -12.61
C ASP A 150 10.94 -9.65 -11.60
N GLU A 151 10.70 -8.33 -11.55
CA GLU A 151 11.25 -7.48 -10.49
C GLU A 151 10.35 -7.56 -9.26
N VAL A 152 10.94 -7.68 -8.08
CA VAL A 152 10.22 -7.66 -6.80
C VAL A 152 9.65 -6.27 -6.57
N CYS A 153 8.36 -6.18 -6.25
CA CYS A 153 7.64 -4.91 -6.08
C CYS A 153 7.29 -4.64 -4.62
N GLU A 154 6.27 -5.28 -4.13
CA GLU A 154 5.73 -5.07 -2.78
C GLU A 154 4.96 -6.31 -2.30
N GLY A 155 4.57 -6.33 -1.02
CA GLY A 155 3.61 -7.29 -0.51
C GLY A 155 2.17 -6.82 -0.72
N THR A 156 1.20 -7.68 -0.41
CA THR A 156 -0.22 -7.32 -0.56
C THR A 156 -0.64 -6.14 0.33
N ILE A 157 0.02 -5.96 1.48
CA ILE A 157 -0.21 -4.84 2.42
C ILE A 157 1.08 -4.18 2.90
N THR A 158 2.25 -4.59 2.44
CA THR A 158 3.56 -4.16 2.93
C THR A 158 4.48 -3.67 1.81
N SER A 159 5.42 -2.79 2.16
CA SER A 159 6.61 -2.55 1.36
C SER A 159 7.68 -3.58 1.70
N ILE A 160 8.62 -3.80 0.77
CA ILE A 160 9.72 -4.77 0.90
C ILE A 160 11.03 -4.02 1.15
N PHE A 161 11.83 -4.60 2.03
CA PHE A 161 13.16 -4.11 2.36
C PHE A 161 14.12 -5.29 2.44
N LEU A 162 15.26 -5.15 1.80
CA LEU A 162 16.31 -6.17 1.77
C LEU A 162 17.57 -5.59 2.43
N GLU A 163 18.20 -6.34 3.32
CA GLU A 163 19.48 -5.94 3.90
C GLU A 163 20.54 -5.74 2.82
N ASP A 164 21.25 -4.62 2.86
CA ASP A 164 22.12 -4.20 1.78
C ASP A 164 23.42 -3.54 2.28
N GLY A 165 23.95 -4.10 3.33
CA GLY A 165 25.13 -3.64 4.06
C GLY A 165 24.83 -3.24 5.49
N PRO A 166 25.84 -2.85 6.27
CA PRO A 166 25.66 -2.50 7.67
C PRO A 166 24.58 -1.40 7.82
N GLU A 167 23.55 -1.67 8.59
CA GLU A 167 22.49 -0.72 8.96
C GLU A 167 21.73 -0.09 7.77
N THR A 168 21.90 -0.63 6.54
CA THR A 168 21.29 -0.08 5.33
C THR A 168 20.38 -1.10 4.68
N LEU A 169 19.17 -0.66 4.33
CA LEU A 169 18.20 -1.45 3.59
C LEU A 169 18.10 -0.99 2.13
N ARG A 170 17.68 -1.90 1.25
CA ARG A 170 17.30 -1.61 -0.13
C ARG A 170 15.80 -1.87 -0.31
N THR A 171 15.11 -0.98 -1.03
CA THR A 171 13.68 -1.11 -1.36
C THR A 171 13.47 -0.87 -2.85
N PRO A 172 12.53 -1.55 -3.52
CA PRO A 172 12.33 -1.41 -4.95
C PRO A 172 11.95 0.01 -5.36
N PRO A 173 12.26 0.44 -6.61
CA PRO A 173 11.87 1.74 -7.13
C PRO A 173 10.38 1.79 -7.46
N ILE A 174 9.77 2.97 -7.39
CA ILE A 174 8.35 3.18 -7.77
C ILE A 174 8.08 2.77 -9.23
N SER A 175 9.10 2.83 -10.09
CA SER A 175 8.99 2.39 -11.49
C SER A 175 8.76 0.89 -11.65
N ALA A 176 9.03 0.08 -10.63
CA ALA A 176 8.70 -1.35 -10.64
C ALA A 176 7.17 -1.59 -10.54
N GLY A 177 6.36 -0.58 -10.24
CA GLY A 177 4.91 -0.70 -10.09
C GLY A 177 4.53 -1.02 -8.64
N LEU A 178 4.66 -0.05 -7.76
CA LEU A 178 4.36 -0.22 -6.34
C LEU A 178 3.91 1.08 -5.69
N LEU A 179 3.32 0.94 -4.51
CA LEU A 179 2.90 2.06 -3.67
C LEU A 179 4.09 2.71 -2.97
N ALA A 180 4.13 4.06 -2.94
CA ALA A 180 5.01 4.79 -2.04
C ALA A 180 4.51 4.66 -0.59
N GLY A 181 4.84 3.55 0.07
CA GLY A 181 4.45 3.27 1.46
C GLY A 181 4.94 4.35 2.43
N VAL A 182 4.16 4.68 3.45
CA VAL A 182 4.52 5.73 4.43
C VAL A 182 5.76 5.36 5.23
N LEU A 183 5.85 4.11 5.73
CA LEU A 183 7.07 3.61 6.38
C LEU A 183 8.27 3.67 5.43
N ARG A 184 8.09 3.20 4.19
CA ARG A 184 9.14 3.26 3.16
C ARG A 184 9.64 4.69 2.93
N THR A 185 8.73 5.64 2.82
CA THR A 185 9.07 7.06 2.64
C THR A 185 9.87 7.60 3.82
N GLU A 186 9.47 7.29 5.04
CA GLU A 186 10.19 7.70 6.25
C GLU A 186 11.62 7.14 6.27
N LEU A 187 11.79 5.83 6.05
CA LEU A 187 13.12 5.19 6.08
C LEU A 187 14.07 5.72 4.99
N ILE A 188 13.54 6.08 3.81
CA ILE A 188 14.32 6.75 2.76
C ILE A 188 14.74 8.15 3.22
N CYS A 189 13.81 8.95 3.78
CA CYS A 189 14.11 10.29 4.28
C CYS A 189 15.14 10.25 5.43
N GLN A 190 15.11 9.21 6.26
CA GLN A 190 16.09 8.98 7.33
C GLN A 190 17.42 8.39 6.82
N ARG A 191 17.59 8.15 5.53
CA ARG A 191 18.75 7.49 4.91
C ARG A 191 19.03 6.06 5.42
N LYS A 192 18.04 5.42 6.05
CA LYS A 192 18.11 4.02 6.49
C LYS A 192 17.82 3.04 5.36
N THR A 193 17.29 3.54 4.24
CA THR A 193 16.92 2.74 3.08
C THR A 193 17.29 3.47 1.81
N ARG A 194 17.95 2.77 0.88
CA ARG A 194 18.20 3.24 -0.48
C ARG A 194 17.22 2.60 -1.47
N VAL A 195 16.95 3.30 -2.56
CA VAL A 195 16.11 2.79 -3.64
C VAL A 195 17.00 2.04 -4.63
N GLY A 196 16.62 0.80 -4.95
CA GLY A 196 17.34 -0.04 -5.93
C GLY A 196 16.48 -1.23 -6.34
N ARG A 197 16.65 -1.72 -7.56
CA ARG A 197 15.94 -2.91 -8.03
C ARG A 197 16.28 -4.11 -7.17
N ILE A 198 15.29 -4.98 -6.97
CA ILE A 198 15.43 -6.24 -6.27
C ILE A 198 14.89 -7.33 -7.22
N ARG A 199 15.68 -8.35 -7.46
CA ARG A 199 15.30 -9.55 -8.21
C ARG A 199 15.15 -10.73 -7.25
N LEU A 200 14.54 -11.81 -7.71
CA LEU A 200 14.36 -13.01 -6.90
C LEU A 200 15.67 -13.56 -6.34
N ASP A 201 16.72 -13.56 -7.14
CA ASP A 201 18.03 -14.06 -6.71
C ASP A 201 18.64 -13.21 -5.57
N ASP A 202 18.32 -11.92 -5.51
CA ASP A 202 18.77 -11.06 -4.40
C ASP A 202 18.19 -11.49 -3.04
N LEU A 203 17.06 -12.22 -3.04
CA LEU A 203 16.37 -12.64 -1.82
C LEU A 203 16.97 -13.90 -1.18
N LYS A 204 17.83 -14.64 -1.88
CA LYS A 204 18.33 -15.94 -1.43
C LYS A 204 19.30 -15.83 -0.24
N ASP A 205 20.18 -14.83 -0.27
CA ASP A 205 21.33 -14.73 0.64
C ASP A 205 21.29 -13.50 1.54
N ARG A 206 20.14 -12.86 1.68
CA ARG A 206 20.01 -11.60 2.43
C ARG A 206 18.80 -11.61 3.35
N THR A 207 18.93 -10.93 4.47
CA THR A 207 17.80 -10.73 5.39
C THR A 207 16.73 -9.90 4.73
N LEU A 208 15.53 -10.46 4.67
CA LEU A 208 14.32 -9.83 4.13
C LEU A 208 13.48 -9.24 5.27
N TYR A 209 12.97 -8.05 5.04
CA TYR A 209 11.95 -7.43 5.87
C TYR A 209 10.77 -7.03 5.01
N VAL A 210 9.58 -7.14 5.57
CA VAL A 210 8.36 -6.53 5.07
C VAL A 210 7.87 -5.51 6.09
N GLY A 211 7.08 -4.52 5.66
CA GLY A 211 6.59 -3.55 6.64
C GLY A 211 5.64 -2.51 6.10
N ASN A 212 4.91 -1.92 7.00
CA ASN A 212 4.00 -0.80 6.73
C ASN A 212 3.93 0.15 7.92
N SER A 213 3.25 1.28 7.76
CA SER A 213 3.17 2.30 8.80
C SER A 213 2.45 1.84 10.08
N LEU A 214 1.55 0.85 9.97
CA LEU A 214 0.82 0.33 11.12
C LEU A 214 1.71 -0.55 12.01
N ARG A 215 2.51 -1.44 11.41
CA ARG A 215 3.25 -2.50 12.12
C ARG A 215 4.75 -2.22 12.26
N GLY A 216 5.32 -1.31 11.48
CA GLY A 216 6.78 -1.13 11.41
C GLY A 216 7.43 -2.15 10.48
N LEU A 217 8.75 -2.35 10.65
CA LEU A 217 9.51 -3.39 9.98
C LEU A 217 9.29 -4.73 10.69
N ILE A 218 9.13 -5.79 9.91
CA ILE A 218 8.94 -7.17 10.36
C ILE A 218 9.94 -8.01 9.60
N ARG A 219 10.76 -8.78 10.32
CA ARG A 219 11.63 -9.76 9.68
C ARG A 219 10.79 -10.77 8.91
N ALA A 220 11.26 -11.18 7.76
CA ALA A 220 10.52 -12.10 6.90
C ALA A 220 11.39 -13.29 6.50
N GLN A 221 10.77 -14.46 6.45
CA GLN A 221 11.33 -15.68 5.91
C GLN A 221 10.61 -16.02 4.61
N LEU A 222 11.35 -15.96 3.50
CA LEU A 222 10.82 -16.38 2.21
C LEU A 222 10.77 -17.92 2.17
N LEU A 223 9.56 -18.43 1.95
CA LEU A 223 9.32 -19.86 1.69
C LEU A 223 9.22 -20.02 0.17
N TRP A 224 10.19 -20.67 -0.41
CA TRP A 224 10.21 -20.97 -1.85
C TRP A 224 9.11 -21.97 -2.22
N ASN A 225 8.54 -21.81 -3.40
CA ASN A 225 7.51 -22.72 -3.94
C ASN A 225 8.16 -23.99 -4.47
#